data_7008de6b07f81e8c31bc8e928ff3c903
#
_entry.id   7008de6b07f81e8c31bc8e928ff3c903
#
_cell.length_a   1.000
_cell.length_b   1.000
_cell.length_c   1.000
_cell.angle_alpha   90.00
_cell.angle_beta   90.00
_cell.angle_gamma   90.00
#
_symmetry.space_group_name_H-M   'P 1'
#
loop_
_entity.id
_entity.type
_entity.pdbx_description
1 polymer ?
#
loop_
_entity_poly.entity_id
_entity_poly.type
_entity_poly.pdbx_seq_one_letter_code
_entity_poly.pdbx_strand_id
1 'polypeptide(L)'
;KSWFYAPDKGANELLIKRLFRLLDSYINISGHNTFKVNKNNSALYNFPSSRFLRPFNPRLRIFESYRIKRILKGMDYAAQNNEVFHLWWHPHNFGWNQQENFSALAVILEYYTFLNKTYNFKSLTMEELASKKMGNE
;
A
#
# COMPACT_ATOMS: atom_id res chain seq x y z
N LYS A 1 0.94 -5.07 -13.21
CA LYS A 1 1.23 -3.71 -12.70
C LYS A 1 1.21 -2.71 -13.84
N SER A 2 0.77 -1.47 -13.56
CA SER A 2 0.71 -0.41 -14.58
C SER A 2 2.11 -0.10 -15.13
N TRP A 3 2.18 0.29 -16.41
CA TRP A 3 3.42 0.54 -17.15
C TRP A 3 4.39 1.51 -16.46
N PHE A 4 3.87 2.52 -15.73
CA PHE A 4 4.68 3.50 -15.02
C PHE A 4 5.35 2.95 -13.76
N TYR A 5 5.06 1.71 -13.35
CA TYR A 5 5.80 0.97 -12.33
C TYR A 5 6.86 0.02 -12.92
N ALA A 6 6.93 -0.10 -14.25
CA ALA A 6 7.97 -0.86 -14.92
C ALA A 6 9.36 -0.16 -14.83
N PRO A 7 10.49 -0.89 -14.98
CA PRO A 7 11.81 -0.29 -15.02
C PRO A 7 11.94 0.81 -16.07
N ASP A 8 12.78 1.80 -15.80
CA ASP A 8 12.98 2.96 -16.68
C ASP A 8 13.95 2.60 -17.83
N LYS A 9 13.64 3.09 -19.05
CA LYS A 9 14.45 2.90 -20.25
C LYS A 9 15.18 4.17 -20.70
N GLY A 10 14.91 5.33 -20.06
CA GLY A 10 15.54 6.60 -20.38
C GLY A 10 15.11 7.75 -19.46
N ALA A 11 15.83 8.89 -19.51
CA ALA A 11 15.62 10.02 -18.60
C ALA A 11 14.22 10.67 -18.72
N ASN A 12 13.72 10.86 -19.94
CA ASN A 12 12.40 11.46 -20.18
C ASN A 12 11.27 10.55 -19.71
N GLU A 13 11.40 9.23 -19.93
CA GLU A 13 10.46 8.23 -19.43
C GLU A 13 10.43 8.24 -17.90
N LEU A 14 11.56 8.46 -17.25
CA LEU A 14 11.67 8.57 -15.80
C LEU A 14 10.82 9.71 -15.23
N LEU A 15 10.82 10.90 -15.83
CA LEU A 15 10.04 12.05 -15.37
C LEU A 15 8.53 11.80 -15.50
N ILE A 16 8.09 11.28 -16.63
CA ILE A 16 6.68 10.94 -16.89
C ILE A 16 6.20 9.87 -15.89
N LYS A 17 6.96 8.80 -15.70
CA LYS A 17 6.64 7.74 -14.74
C LYS A 17 6.58 8.27 -13.31
N ARG A 18 7.50 9.16 -12.92
CA ARG A 18 7.47 9.80 -11.59
C ARG A 18 6.21 10.62 -11.38
N LEU A 19 5.78 11.38 -12.40
CA LEU A 19 4.53 12.14 -12.36
C LEU A 19 3.32 11.20 -12.18
N PHE A 20 3.22 10.15 -12.99
CA PHE A 20 2.12 9.17 -12.87
C PHE A 20 2.13 8.44 -11.53
N ARG A 21 3.30 8.07 -10.98
CA ARG A 21 3.42 7.49 -9.63
C ARG A 21 3.00 8.48 -8.53
N LEU A 22 3.28 9.77 -8.73
CA LEU A 22 2.81 10.82 -7.83
C LEU A 22 1.30 10.95 -7.90
N LEU A 23 0.73 11.08 -9.08
CA LEU A 23 -0.73 11.18 -9.29
C LEU A 23 -1.47 9.96 -8.73
N ASP A 24 -0.94 8.74 -8.96
CA ASP A 24 -1.53 7.50 -8.44
C ASP A 24 -1.53 7.42 -6.91
N SER A 25 -0.71 8.25 -6.23
CA SER A 25 -0.75 8.34 -4.77
C SER A 25 -1.98 9.09 -4.25
N TYR A 26 -2.63 9.87 -5.09
CA TYR A 26 -3.82 10.68 -4.75
C TYR A 26 -5.08 10.19 -5.45
N ILE A 27 -4.96 9.69 -6.69
CA ILE A 27 -6.06 9.24 -7.54
C ILE A 27 -5.84 7.77 -7.89
N ASN A 28 -6.92 7.00 -7.99
CA ASN A 28 -6.81 5.57 -8.33
C ASN A 28 -6.59 5.36 -9.84
N ILE A 29 -5.33 5.37 -10.28
CA ILE A 29 -4.96 5.11 -11.67
C ILE A 29 -4.58 3.63 -11.86
N SER A 30 -3.80 3.05 -10.93
CA SER A 30 -3.25 1.69 -11.07
C SER A 30 -4.13 0.59 -10.46
N GLY A 31 -5.29 0.91 -9.92
CA GLY A 31 -6.08 -0.02 -9.12
C GLY A 31 -5.54 -0.14 -7.70
N HIS A 32 -6.12 -1.02 -6.90
CA HIS A 32 -5.75 -1.17 -5.48
C HIS A 32 -4.44 -1.93 -5.28
N ASN A 33 -4.01 -2.69 -6.30
CA ASN A 33 -2.79 -3.54 -6.25
C ASN A 33 -2.80 -4.53 -5.08
N THR A 34 -3.97 -4.92 -4.63
CA THR A 34 -4.17 -6.02 -3.70
C THR A 34 -3.88 -7.35 -4.38
N PHE A 35 -3.64 -8.39 -3.63
CA PHE A 35 -3.33 -9.71 -4.20
C PHE A 35 -3.83 -10.85 -3.32
N LYS A 36 -4.14 -11.97 -3.97
CA LYS A 36 -4.35 -13.24 -3.29
C LYS A 36 -3.03 -13.97 -3.16
N VAL A 37 -2.78 -14.54 -2.01
CA VAL A 37 -1.60 -15.40 -1.83
C VAL A 37 -1.89 -16.71 -2.54
N ASN A 38 -1.36 -16.91 -3.74
CA ASN A 38 -1.47 -18.16 -4.48
C ASN A 38 -0.28 -19.06 -4.13
N LYS A 39 -0.54 -20.34 -3.97
CA LYS A 39 0.49 -21.37 -3.87
C LYS A 39 1.06 -21.57 -5.29
N ASN A 40 2.14 -20.88 -5.60
CA ASN A 40 2.95 -21.26 -6.75
C ASN A 40 3.74 -22.52 -6.34
N ASN A 41 3.99 -23.43 -7.27
CA ASN A 41 4.79 -24.66 -7.06
C ASN A 41 6.27 -24.38 -6.69
N SER A 42 6.63 -23.16 -6.34
CA SER A 42 7.95 -22.74 -5.92
C SER A 42 8.00 -22.62 -4.40
N ALA A 43 9.12 -23.03 -3.80
CA ALA A 43 9.38 -22.91 -2.35
C ALA A 43 9.43 -21.46 -1.85
N LEU A 44 9.37 -20.45 -2.73
CA LEU A 44 9.47 -19.03 -2.41
C LEU A 44 8.11 -18.32 -2.62
N TYR A 45 7.66 -17.63 -1.57
CA TYR A 45 6.49 -16.76 -1.64
C TYR A 45 6.89 -15.35 -2.11
N ASN A 46 6.14 -14.80 -3.06
CA ASN A 46 6.29 -13.42 -3.49
C ASN A 46 5.14 -12.59 -2.92
N PHE A 47 5.45 -11.62 -2.05
CA PHE A 47 4.51 -10.68 -1.47
C PHE A 47 4.69 -9.29 -2.10
N PRO A 48 4.05 -9.00 -3.24
CA PRO A 48 4.21 -7.71 -3.88
C PRO A 48 3.68 -6.57 -3.02
N SER A 49 4.33 -5.41 -3.06
CA SER A 49 3.80 -4.23 -2.40
C SER A 49 2.54 -3.73 -3.10
N SER A 50 1.52 -3.38 -2.32
CA SER A 50 0.29 -2.75 -2.83
C SER A 50 0.46 -1.25 -2.93
N ARG A 51 1.00 -0.62 -1.89
CA ARG A 51 1.12 0.84 -1.83
C ARG A 51 2.33 1.28 -0.99
N PHE A 52 3.01 2.32 -1.49
CA PHE A 52 4.00 3.06 -0.73
C PHE A 52 3.30 4.18 0.05
N LEU A 53 3.51 4.24 1.37
CA LEU A 53 3.09 5.36 2.20
C LEU A 53 4.07 6.52 1.98
N ARG A 54 3.71 7.42 1.05
CA ARG A 54 4.51 8.62 0.81
C ARG A 54 4.52 9.50 2.06
N PRO A 55 5.66 10.13 2.39
CA PRO A 55 5.69 11.13 3.45
C PRO A 55 4.82 12.34 3.08
N PHE A 56 4.38 13.06 4.11
CA PHE A 56 3.70 14.35 3.96
C PHE A 56 4.58 15.33 3.17
N ASN A 57 3.95 16.09 2.27
CA ASN A 57 4.62 17.14 1.52
C ASN A 57 3.86 18.46 1.71
N PRO A 58 4.47 19.49 2.33
CA PRO A 58 3.81 20.78 2.58
C PRO A 58 3.26 21.45 1.32
N ARG A 59 3.91 21.27 0.16
CA ARG A 59 3.45 21.82 -1.13
C ARG A 59 2.18 21.16 -1.65
N LEU A 60 1.87 19.95 -1.18
CA LEU A 60 0.71 19.15 -1.58
C LEU A 60 -0.29 18.97 -0.44
N ARG A 61 -0.22 19.81 0.60
CA ARG A 61 -1.04 19.73 1.81
C ARG A 61 -2.55 19.69 1.51
N ILE A 62 -3.00 20.46 0.52
CA ILE A 62 -4.42 20.49 0.12
C ILE A 62 -4.93 19.13 -0.42
N PHE A 63 -4.02 18.27 -0.88
CA PHE A 63 -4.35 16.95 -1.41
C PHE A 63 -4.14 15.81 -0.38
N GLU A 64 -3.73 16.13 0.83
CA GLU A 64 -3.39 15.13 1.86
C GLU A 64 -4.54 14.17 2.14
N SER A 65 -5.77 14.68 2.23
CA SER A 65 -6.97 13.85 2.43
C SER A 65 -7.19 12.84 1.30
N TYR A 66 -6.85 13.18 0.07
CA TYR A 66 -6.96 12.25 -1.07
C TYR A 66 -5.93 11.14 -0.98
N ARG A 67 -4.70 11.47 -0.55
CA ARG A 67 -3.63 10.49 -0.33
C ARG A 67 -4.03 9.45 0.72
N ILE A 68 -4.56 9.91 1.85
CA ILE A 68 -5.05 9.01 2.91
C ILE A 68 -6.23 8.19 2.40
N LYS A 69 -7.26 8.82 1.83
CA LYS A 69 -8.43 8.11 1.27
C LYS A 69 -8.04 7.05 0.24
N ARG A 70 -6.98 7.29 -0.53
CA ARG A 70 -6.45 6.33 -1.51
C ARG A 70 -5.95 5.05 -0.85
N ILE A 71 -5.30 5.16 0.31
CA ILE A 71 -4.83 4.03 1.11
C ILE A 71 -6.03 3.31 1.73
N LEU A 72 -6.93 4.04 2.41
CA LEU A 72 -8.10 3.46 3.07
C LEU A 72 -8.97 2.68 2.09
N LYS A 73 -9.22 3.20 0.88
CA LYS A 73 -9.96 2.47 -0.17
C LYS A 73 -9.25 1.20 -0.62
N GLY A 74 -7.92 1.17 -0.62
CA GLY A 74 -7.16 -0.05 -0.92
C GLY A 74 -7.28 -1.10 0.17
N MET A 75 -7.24 -0.69 1.44
CA MET A 75 -7.47 -1.57 2.59
C MET A 75 -8.90 -2.11 2.60
N ASP A 76 -9.88 -1.25 2.35
CA ASP A 76 -11.30 -1.60 2.26
C ASP A 76 -11.56 -2.65 1.18
N TYR A 77 -11.03 -2.41 -0.02
CA TYR A 77 -11.11 -3.37 -1.12
C TYR A 77 -10.50 -4.72 -0.74
N ALA A 78 -9.32 -4.73 -0.11
CA ALA A 78 -8.66 -5.96 0.32
C ALA A 78 -9.50 -6.72 1.36
N ALA A 79 -10.06 -6.02 2.35
CA ALA A 79 -10.89 -6.60 3.40
C ALA A 79 -12.16 -7.25 2.83
N GLN A 80 -12.86 -6.56 1.91
CA GLN A 80 -14.09 -7.05 1.30
C GLN A 80 -13.86 -8.22 0.33
N ASN A 81 -12.69 -8.29 -0.32
CA ASN A 81 -12.36 -9.32 -1.30
C ASN A 81 -11.49 -10.46 -0.73
N ASN A 82 -11.23 -10.45 0.58
CA ASN A 82 -10.33 -11.41 1.23
C ASN A 82 -8.94 -11.47 0.57
N GLU A 83 -8.38 -10.29 0.31
CA GLU A 83 -7.09 -10.10 -0.34
C GLU A 83 -6.08 -9.47 0.63
N VAL A 84 -4.81 -9.52 0.27
CA VAL A 84 -3.72 -8.91 1.03
C VAL A 84 -3.49 -7.49 0.53
N PHE A 85 -3.36 -6.55 1.46
CA PHE A 85 -2.92 -5.18 1.23
C PHE A 85 -1.58 -4.96 1.91
N HIS A 86 -0.51 -4.80 1.14
CA HIS A 86 0.84 -4.58 1.63
C HIS A 86 1.19 -3.10 1.56
N LEU A 87 1.06 -2.40 2.70
CA LEU A 87 1.50 -1.02 2.87
C LEU A 87 2.94 -1.00 3.38
N TRP A 88 3.80 -0.20 2.76
CA TRP A 88 5.19 -0.10 3.16
C TRP A 88 5.72 1.33 3.13
N TRP A 89 6.75 1.61 3.89
CA TRP A 89 7.47 2.89 3.91
C TRP A 89 8.89 2.71 4.40
N HIS A 90 9.71 3.73 4.20
CA HIS A 90 11.04 3.78 4.80
C HIS A 90 11.00 4.54 6.13
N PRO A 91 11.67 4.10 7.20
CA PRO A 91 11.69 4.81 8.50
C PRO A 91 12.12 6.27 8.38
N HIS A 92 13.10 6.58 7.53
CA HIS A 92 13.57 7.94 7.31
C HIS A 92 12.51 8.88 6.72
N ASN A 93 11.44 8.36 6.10
CA ASN A 93 10.35 9.19 5.58
C ASN A 93 9.58 9.90 6.71
N PHE A 94 9.68 9.42 7.94
CA PHE A 94 9.08 10.02 9.12
C PHE A 94 10.01 11.00 9.84
N GLY A 95 11.25 11.20 9.37
CA GLY A 95 12.21 12.13 9.96
C GLY A 95 11.85 13.60 9.76
N TRP A 96 11.06 13.94 8.73
CA TRP A 96 10.57 15.28 8.43
C TRP A 96 9.05 15.33 8.56
N ASN A 97 8.50 16.48 9.01
CA ASN A 97 7.05 16.66 9.21
C ASN A 97 6.45 15.51 10.04
N GLN A 98 7.09 15.20 11.16
CA GLN A 98 6.75 14.02 11.98
C GLN A 98 5.30 14.03 12.41
N GLN A 99 4.80 15.16 12.88
CA GLN A 99 3.44 15.29 13.37
C GLN A 99 2.42 14.93 12.29
N GLU A 100 2.57 15.44 11.07
CA GLU A 100 1.67 15.16 9.96
C GLU A 100 1.77 13.70 9.51
N ASN A 101 2.98 13.14 9.46
CA ASN A 101 3.19 11.75 9.10
C ASN A 101 2.60 10.80 10.14
N PHE A 102 2.79 11.05 11.43
CA PHE A 102 2.19 10.24 12.49
C PHE A 102 0.67 10.41 12.56
N SER A 103 0.15 11.62 12.34
CA SER A 103 -1.31 11.83 12.24
C SER A 103 -1.91 11.03 11.09
N ALA A 104 -1.27 11.02 9.93
CA ALA A 104 -1.69 10.21 8.79
C ALA A 104 -1.66 8.71 9.10
N LEU A 105 -0.61 8.24 9.77
CA LEU A 105 -0.49 6.84 10.19
C LEU A 105 -1.58 6.47 11.21
N ALA A 106 -1.88 7.35 12.17
CA ALA A 106 -2.94 7.13 13.16
C ALA A 106 -4.29 6.91 12.49
N VAL A 107 -4.67 7.75 11.51
CA VAL A 107 -5.92 7.58 10.74
C VAL A 107 -5.97 6.22 10.03
N ILE A 108 -4.84 5.77 9.46
CA ILE A 108 -4.76 4.46 8.80
C ILE A 108 -4.94 3.33 9.81
N LEU A 109 -4.32 3.41 10.99
CA LEU A 109 -4.43 2.39 12.04
C LEU A 109 -5.82 2.36 12.70
N GLU A 110 -6.47 3.51 12.88
CA GLU A 110 -7.87 3.58 13.34
C GLU A 110 -8.79 2.89 12.33
N TYR A 111 -8.61 3.17 11.04
CA TYR A 111 -9.40 2.52 10.00
C TYR A 111 -9.11 1.01 9.91
N TYR A 112 -7.86 0.60 10.09
CA TYR A 112 -7.52 -0.82 10.23
C TYR A 112 -8.30 -1.48 11.38
N THR A 113 -8.40 -0.82 12.54
CA THR A 113 -9.15 -1.34 13.68
C THR A 113 -10.64 -1.55 13.34
N PHE A 114 -11.23 -0.64 12.58
CA PHE A 114 -12.60 -0.78 12.06
C PHE A 114 -12.70 -2.00 11.13
N LEU A 115 -11.79 -2.14 10.15
CA LEU A 115 -11.80 -3.27 9.21
C LEU A 115 -11.54 -4.61 9.90
N ASN A 116 -10.69 -4.63 10.92
CA ASN A 116 -10.45 -5.83 11.72
C ASN A 116 -11.72 -6.30 12.42
N LYS A 117 -12.49 -5.38 13.04
CA LYS A 117 -13.75 -5.69 13.72
C LYS A 117 -14.85 -6.13 12.74
N THR A 118 -14.92 -5.50 11.57
CA THR A 118 -16.03 -5.69 10.61
C THR A 118 -15.79 -6.90 9.70
N TYR A 119 -14.57 -7.10 9.22
CA TYR A 119 -14.22 -8.10 8.21
C TYR A 119 -13.20 -9.13 8.70
N ASN A 120 -12.80 -9.10 9.99
CA ASN A 120 -11.69 -9.91 10.51
C ASN A 120 -10.38 -9.71 9.71
N PHE A 121 -10.18 -8.49 9.19
CA PHE A 121 -8.99 -8.11 8.42
C PHE A 121 -7.77 -8.05 9.34
N LYS A 122 -6.82 -8.97 9.19
CA LYS A 122 -5.70 -9.15 10.12
C LYS A 122 -4.42 -8.49 9.63
N SER A 123 -3.66 -7.89 10.55
CA SER A 123 -2.28 -7.51 10.30
C SER A 123 -1.38 -8.71 10.61
N LEU A 124 -0.57 -9.09 9.64
CA LEU A 124 0.30 -10.28 9.73
C LEU A 124 1.69 -9.92 9.26
N THR A 125 2.69 -10.56 9.82
CA THR A 125 4.03 -10.59 9.24
C THR A 125 4.05 -11.45 7.96
N MET A 126 5.09 -11.30 7.14
CA MET A 126 5.25 -12.12 5.93
C MET A 126 5.39 -13.61 6.29
N GLU A 127 6.05 -13.91 7.41
CA GLU A 127 6.21 -15.27 7.94
C GLU A 127 4.86 -15.87 8.34
N GLU A 128 4.06 -15.15 9.13
CA GLU A 128 2.72 -15.60 9.52
C GLU A 128 1.80 -15.81 8.31
N LEU A 129 1.91 -14.94 7.29
CA LEU A 129 1.14 -15.07 6.08
C LEU A 129 1.54 -16.29 5.26
N ALA A 130 2.84 -16.62 5.21
CA ALA A 130 3.36 -17.83 4.58
C ALA A 130 2.93 -19.10 5.35
N SER A 131 3.09 -19.10 6.68
CA SER A 131 2.80 -20.26 7.55
C SER A 131 1.31 -20.62 7.56
N LYS A 132 0.40 -19.64 7.55
CA LYS A 132 -1.06 -19.88 7.48
C LYS A 132 -1.50 -20.65 6.23
N LYS A 133 -0.73 -20.58 5.16
CA LYS A 133 -1.00 -21.33 3.93
C LYS A 133 -0.43 -22.76 3.95
N MET A 134 0.58 -23.01 4.79
CA MET A 134 1.15 -24.34 4.97
C MET A 134 0.28 -25.24 5.88
N GLY A 135 -0.50 -24.63 6.78
CA GLY A 135 -1.33 -25.33 7.77
C GLY A 135 -2.77 -25.63 7.34
N ASN A 136 -3.17 -25.27 6.12
CA ASN A 136 -4.50 -25.55 5.54
C ASN A 136 -4.45 -26.66 4.46
N GLU A 137 -3.55 -27.64 4.64
CA GLU A 137 -3.53 -28.92 3.91
C GLU A 137 -4.08 -30.06 4.76
#